data_13b941eac7432b71bcb995031447a74b
#
_entry.id   13b941eac7432b71bcb995031447a74b
#
_cell.length_a   1.000
_cell.length_b   1.000
_cell.length_c   1.000
_cell.angle_alpha   90.00
_cell.angle_beta   90.00
_cell.angle_gamma   90.00
#
_symmetry.space_group_name_H-M   'P 1'
#
loop_
_entity.id
_entity.type
_entity.pdbx_description
1 polymer ?
#
loop_
_entity_poly.entity_id
_entity_poly.type
_entity_poly.pdbx_seq_one_letter_code
_entity_poly.pdbx_strand_id
1 'polypeptide(L)'
;DIVNHSSQLIIDLKTTNNINTFASSAHKFNYDSQAYIYSKMFNMDLIFIVVDKKTHQLGLFDCSDKFLQSGQNKVALAVQAYNDFFVNGDGDFSQYYISKTL
;
A
#
# COMPACT_ATOMS: atom_id res chain seq x y z
N ASP A 1 9.26 -9.42 -1.84
CA ASP A 1 9.07 -8.99 -0.46
C ASP A 1 9.75 -9.98 0.48
N ILE A 2 10.38 -9.46 1.49
CA ILE A 2 11.15 -10.26 2.44
C ILE A 2 10.66 -9.96 3.85
N VAL A 3 10.35 -11.03 4.61
CA VAL A 3 10.02 -10.91 6.02
C VAL A 3 11.21 -11.42 6.83
N ASN A 4 11.82 -10.55 7.62
CA ASN A 4 12.94 -10.90 8.47
C ASN A 4 12.50 -10.95 9.93
N HIS A 5 12.28 -12.15 10.45
CA HIS A 5 11.80 -12.36 11.81
C HIS A 5 12.82 -11.97 12.88
N SER A 6 14.11 -12.10 12.57
CA SER A 6 15.18 -11.76 13.54
C SER A 6 15.23 -10.25 13.82
N SER A 7 15.08 -9.42 12.78
CA SER A 7 15.08 -7.96 12.93
C SER A 7 13.69 -7.36 13.11
N GLN A 8 12.63 -8.18 13.04
CA GLN A 8 11.24 -7.72 13.09
C GLN A 8 10.95 -6.69 12.00
N LEU A 9 11.37 -6.97 10.78
CA LEU A 9 11.33 -6.03 9.67
C LEU A 9 10.82 -6.69 8.40
N ILE A 10 9.90 -6.02 7.72
CA ILE A 10 9.43 -6.37 6.38
C ILE A 10 10.11 -5.44 5.39
N ILE A 11 10.69 -6.02 4.36
CA ILE A 11 11.36 -5.26 3.30
C ILE A 11 10.59 -5.47 2.01
N ASP A 12 10.14 -4.39 1.41
CA ASP A 12 9.45 -4.39 0.12
C ASP A 12 10.32 -3.67 -0.91
N LEU A 13 10.68 -4.36 -1.97
CA LEU A 13 11.50 -3.82 -3.04
C LEU A 13 10.60 -3.18 -4.10
N LYS A 14 10.84 -1.92 -4.39
CA LYS A 14 10.13 -1.15 -5.42
C LYS A 14 11.12 -0.56 -6.42
N THR A 15 10.65 -0.35 -7.62
CA THR A 15 11.38 0.43 -8.63
C THR A 15 10.64 1.71 -8.94
N THR A 16 11.34 2.73 -9.36
CA THR A 16 10.75 4.01 -9.72
C THR A 16 11.49 4.64 -10.90
N ASN A 17 10.81 5.47 -11.65
CA ASN A 17 11.42 6.28 -12.70
C ASN A 17 12.10 7.53 -12.16
N ASN A 18 11.74 7.96 -10.96
CA ASN A 18 12.31 9.14 -10.30
C ASN A 18 12.20 8.97 -8.80
N ILE A 19 13.34 8.73 -8.15
CA ILE A 19 13.38 8.49 -6.70
C ILE A 19 12.95 9.73 -5.90
N ASN A 20 13.13 10.93 -6.45
CA ASN A 20 12.74 12.18 -5.79
C ASN A 20 11.23 12.36 -5.70
N THR A 21 10.45 11.65 -6.52
CA THR A 21 8.99 11.70 -6.50
C THR A 21 8.36 10.43 -5.93
N PHE A 22 9.16 9.54 -5.37
CA PHE A 22 8.66 8.26 -4.88
C PHE A 22 7.62 8.44 -3.78
N ALA A 23 7.79 9.42 -2.89
CA ALA A 23 6.83 9.66 -1.80
C ALA A 23 5.41 9.93 -2.33
N SER A 24 5.29 10.73 -3.38
CA SER A 24 4.00 10.97 -4.04
C SER A 24 3.47 9.72 -4.73
N SER A 25 4.35 8.98 -5.41
CA SER A 25 3.98 7.74 -6.09
C SER A 25 3.50 6.68 -5.12
N ALA A 26 4.09 6.61 -3.94
CA ALA A 26 3.71 5.64 -2.91
C ALA A 26 2.24 5.79 -2.50
N HIS A 27 1.76 7.01 -2.36
CA HIS A 27 0.33 7.26 -2.09
C HIS A 27 -0.53 6.94 -3.30
N LYS A 28 -0.11 7.36 -4.48
CA LYS A 28 -0.86 7.18 -5.73
C LYS A 28 -1.06 5.71 -6.08
N PHE A 29 -0.06 4.88 -5.86
CA PHE A 29 -0.11 3.45 -6.17
C PHE A 29 -0.56 2.58 -4.99
N ASN A 30 -1.08 3.20 -3.92
CA ASN A 30 -1.63 2.51 -2.75
C ASN A 30 -0.59 1.65 -2.00
N TYR A 31 0.66 2.08 -2.00
CA TYR A 31 1.69 1.41 -1.19
C TYR A 31 1.45 1.60 0.30
N ASP A 32 0.75 2.67 0.68
CA ASP A 32 0.30 2.90 2.05
C ASP A 32 -0.68 1.82 2.53
N SER A 33 -1.61 1.40 1.69
CA SER A 33 -2.51 0.29 1.99
C SER A 33 -1.76 -1.01 2.15
N GLN A 34 -0.82 -1.29 1.26
CA GLN A 34 0.04 -2.47 1.30
C GLN A 34 0.88 -2.48 2.59
N ALA A 35 1.50 -1.35 2.93
CA ALA A 35 2.31 -1.23 4.14
C ALA A 35 1.47 -1.45 5.40
N TYR A 36 0.26 -0.88 5.45
CA TYR A 36 -0.64 -1.09 6.57
C TYR A 36 -1.01 -2.56 6.75
N ILE A 37 -1.45 -3.21 5.67
CA ILE A 37 -1.87 -4.62 5.72
C ILE A 37 -0.73 -5.52 6.18
N TYR A 38 0.45 -5.37 5.59
CA TYR A 38 1.58 -6.23 5.92
C TYR A 38 2.11 -5.98 7.34
N SER A 39 2.22 -4.72 7.75
CA SER A 39 2.70 -4.41 9.10
C SER A 39 1.74 -4.93 10.18
N LYS A 40 0.44 -4.92 9.92
CA LYS A 40 -0.56 -5.50 10.82
C LYS A 40 -0.53 -7.03 10.81
N MET A 41 -0.44 -7.63 9.63
CA MET A 41 -0.45 -9.08 9.48
C MET A 41 0.72 -9.74 10.22
N PHE A 42 1.91 -9.16 10.11
CA PHE A 42 3.13 -9.70 10.71
C PHE A 42 3.49 -9.03 12.04
N ASN A 43 2.80 -7.96 12.42
CA ASN A 43 3.13 -7.12 13.58
C ASN A 43 4.59 -6.68 13.55
N MET A 44 5.02 -6.15 12.42
CA MET A 44 6.40 -5.71 12.15
C MET A 44 6.38 -4.38 11.43
N ASP A 45 7.48 -3.63 11.56
CA ASP A 45 7.70 -2.46 10.74
C ASP A 45 7.98 -2.85 9.30
N LEU A 46 7.61 -1.97 8.36
CA LEU A 46 7.87 -2.16 6.95
C LEU A 46 8.71 -1.00 6.42
N ILE A 47 9.73 -1.32 5.63
CA ILE A 47 10.49 -0.35 4.87
C ILE A 47 10.41 -0.67 3.38
N PHE A 48 10.51 0.37 2.56
CA PHE A 48 10.67 0.22 1.12
C PHE A 48 12.14 0.42 0.76
N ILE A 49 12.71 -0.51 0.02
CA ILE A 49 13.96 -0.32 -0.69
C ILE A 49 13.59 0.01 -2.13
N VAL A 50 13.99 1.19 -2.57
CA VAL A 50 13.58 1.73 -3.86
C VAL A 50 14.79 1.90 -4.76
N VAL A 51 14.69 1.37 -5.97
CA VAL A 51 15.72 1.51 -7.00
C VAL A 51 15.22 2.47 -8.07
N ASP A 52 15.98 3.54 -8.32
CA ASP A 52 15.74 4.43 -9.46
C ASP A 52 16.28 3.74 -10.71
N LYS A 53 15.40 3.47 -11.66
CA LYS A 53 15.75 2.74 -12.89
C LYS A 53 16.65 3.54 -13.82
N LYS A 54 16.67 4.86 -13.69
CA LYS A 54 17.45 5.74 -14.56
C LYS A 54 18.83 6.05 -14.01
N THR A 55 18.89 6.35 -12.70
CA THR A 55 20.14 6.78 -12.05
C THR A 55 20.83 5.65 -11.29
N HIS A 56 20.12 4.54 -11.07
CA HIS A 56 20.55 3.41 -10.25
C HIS A 56 20.78 3.78 -8.77
N GLN A 57 20.21 4.89 -8.32
CA GLN A 57 20.23 5.24 -6.90
C GLN A 57 19.35 4.30 -6.11
N LEU A 58 19.78 4.03 -4.88
CA LEU A 58 19.00 3.27 -3.91
C LEU A 58 18.47 4.24 -2.84
N GLY A 59 17.23 4.02 -2.43
CA GLY A 59 16.62 4.74 -1.33
C GLY A 59 16.01 3.80 -0.32
N LEU A 60 16.07 4.20 0.94
CA LEU A 60 15.38 3.54 2.03
C LEU A 60 14.27 4.46 2.51
N PHE A 61 13.05 3.96 2.53
CA PHE A 61 11.88 4.75 2.92
C PHE A 61 11.15 4.05 4.05
N ASP A 62 11.13 4.69 5.22
CA ASP A 62 10.35 4.23 6.36
C ASP A 62 8.88 4.60 6.18
N CYS A 63 8.02 3.90 6.87
CA CYS A 63 6.60 4.22 6.92
C CYS A 63 6.29 5.01 8.19
N SER A 64 5.92 6.26 8.04
CA SER A 64 5.46 7.07 9.17
C SER A 64 4.10 6.60 9.67
N ASP A 65 3.73 6.99 10.89
CA ASP A 65 2.40 6.71 11.43
C ASP A 65 1.31 7.31 10.53
N LYS A 66 1.57 8.49 9.99
CA LYS A 66 0.65 9.17 9.08
C LYS A 66 0.46 8.39 7.79
N PHE A 67 1.53 7.83 7.23
CA PHE A 67 1.48 6.99 6.03
C PHE A 67 0.66 5.72 6.28
N LEU A 68 0.91 5.05 7.40
CA LEU A 68 0.15 3.86 7.78
C LEU A 68 -1.31 4.19 8.08
N GLN A 69 -1.60 5.33 8.68
CA GLN A 69 -2.97 5.79 8.90
C GLN A 69 -3.71 6.03 7.59
N SER A 70 -3.04 6.60 6.60
CA SER A 70 -3.58 6.75 5.25
C SER A 70 -3.95 5.40 4.65
N GLY A 71 -3.08 4.41 4.79
CA GLY A 71 -3.34 3.04 4.35
C GLY A 71 -4.52 2.41 5.08
N GLN A 72 -4.59 2.58 6.39
CA GLN A 72 -5.71 2.09 7.20
C GLN A 72 -7.04 2.67 6.73
N ASN A 73 -7.07 3.97 6.46
CA ASN A 73 -8.29 4.63 5.98
C ASN A 73 -8.76 4.07 4.64
N LYS A 74 -7.83 3.82 3.72
CA LYS A 74 -8.15 3.21 2.42
C LYS A 74 -8.69 1.79 2.57
N VAL A 75 -8.09 0.99 3.45
CA VAL A 75 -8.53 -0.38 3.72
C VAL A 75 -9.92 -0.37 4.34
N ALA A 76 -10.19 0.54 5.28
CA ALA A 76 -11.51 0.67 5.90
C ALA A 76 -12.59 0.99 4.88
N LEU A 77 -12.31 1.88 3.92
CA LEU A 77 -13.23 2.20 2.83
C LEU A 77 -13.49 0.99 1.93
N ALA A 78 -12.44 0.23 1.62
CA ALA A 78 -12.57 -0.97 0.80
C ALA A 78 -13.40 -2.04 1.52
N VAL A 79 -13.20 -2.24 2.81
CA VAL A 79 -13.99 -3.17 3.62
C VAL A 79 -15.45 -2.74 3.69
N GLN A 80 -15.71 -1.45 3.85
CA GLN A 80 -17.06 -0.92 3.86
C GLN A 80 -17.77 -1.17 2.53
N ALA A 81 -17.09 -0.92 1.41
CA ALA A 81 -17.63 -1.19 0.08
C ALA A 81 -17.97 -2.68 -0.10
N TYR A 82 -17.07 -3.56 0.35
CA TYR A 82 -17.31 -4.99 0.31
C TYR A 82 -18.55 -5.39 1.12
N ASN A 83 -18.68 -4.86 2.33
CA ASN A 83 -19.82 -5.16 3.20
C ASN A 83 -21.12 -4.67 2.60
N ASP A 84 -21.13 -3.48 2.00
CA ASP A 84 -22.33 -2.91 1.37
C ASP A 84 -22.80 -3.79 0.20
N PHE A 85 -21.88 -4.35 -0.55
CA PHE A 85 -22.22 -5.19 -1.69
C PHE A 85 -22.58 -6.62 -1.32
N PHE A 86 -21.71 -7.27 -0.55
CA PHE A 86 -21.73 -8.72 -0.43
C PHE A 86 -22.33 -9.21 0.89
N VAL A 87 -22.31 -8.37 1.92
CA VAL A 87 -22.80 -8.76 3.24
C VAL A 87 -24.20 -8.22 3.47
N ASN A 88 -24.41 -6.93 3.23
CA ASN A 88 -25.70 -6.27 3.50
C ASN A 88 -26.70 -6.43 2.36
N GLY A 89 -26.24 -6.66 1.15
CA GLY A 89 -27.04 -7.13 0.02
C GLY A 89 -28.03 -6.14 -0.60
N ASP A 90 -28.04 -4.88 -0.18
CA ASP A 90 -28.96 -3.84 -0.66
C ASP A 90 -28.27 -2.67 -1.35
N GLY A 91 -26.99 -2.83 -1.64
CA GLY A 91 -26.18 -1.77 -2.19
C GLY A 91 -26.54 -1.43 -3.62
N ASP A 92 -26.66 -0.15 -3.94
CA ASP A 92 -26.62 0.34 -5.30
C ASP A 92 -25.19 0.19 -5.82
N PHE A 93 -25.01 -0.73 -6.74
CA PHE A 93 -23.68 -1.03 -7.29
C PHE A 93 -23.11 0.08 -8.15
N SER A 94 -23.93 1.02 -8.61
CA SER A 94 -23.52 2.00 -9.62
C SER A 94 -22.38 2.89 -9.18
N GLN A 95 -22.27 3.20 -7.88
CA GLN A 95 -21.22 4.07 -7.36
C GLN A 95 -19.84 3.38 -7.26
N TYR A 96 -19.81 2.06 -7.30
CA TYR A 96 -18.55 1.30 -7.15
C TYR A 96 -18.18 0.53 -8.41
N TYR A 97 -19.08 0.41 -9.35
CA TYR A 97 -18.94 -0.51 -10.47
C TYR A 97 -18.35 0.17 -11.70
N ILE A 98 -17.26 -0.38 -12.17
CA ILE A 98 -16.69 -0.06 -13.48
C ILE A 98 -16.51 -1.37 -14.24
N SER A 99 -16.94 -1.37 -15.49
CA SER A 99 -16.67 -2.49 -16.39
C SER A 99 -15.94 -1.96 -17.62
N LYS A 100 -14.73 -2.45 -17.82
CA LYS A 100 -13.89 -2.09 -18.96
C LYS A 100 -13.14 -3.31 -19.45
N THR A 101 -12.87 -3.34 -20.76
CA THR A 101 -11.94 -4.31 -21.34
C THR A 101 -10.60 -3.63 -21.53
N LEU A 102 -9.57 -4.23 -20.96
CA LEU A 102 -8.22 -3.74 -21.12
C LEU A 102 -7.61 -4.16 -22.45
#